data_6e5e50b9b09f24e8f0904c9365098257
#
_entry.id   6e5e50b9b09f24e8f0904c9365098257
#
_cell.length_a   1.000
_cell.length_b   1.000
_cell.length_c   1.000
_cell.angle_alpha   90.00
_cell.angle_beta   90.00
_cell.angle_gamma   90.00
#
_symmetry.space_group_name_H-M   'P 1'
#
loop_
_entity.id
_entity.type
_entity.pdbx_description
1 polymer ?
#
loop_
_entity_poly.entity_id
_entity_poly.type
_entity_poly.pdbx_seq_one_letter_code
_entity_poly.pdbx_strand_id
1 'polypeptide(L)'
;TGRNGCKITIRVRELSMITRENYSIEHIMDLHESSKRDPILIERVLFAFGLLETLRRVELPFIFKGGTSLLLILDKTMRLSTDIDIIVEPGTEVDAYLEKAAKIFPFKTYEEQIRKGKNSIEKRHFKFQFDSPRTEEPVEITLDILFESSKYANTLDKNIDCELLLTEPEYLQVKVPDINSMMLGSKP
;
A
#
# COMPACT_ATOMS: atom_id res chain seq x y z
N THR A 1 -18.69 13.92 33.28
CA THR A 1 -17.91 12.69 33.02
C THR A 1 -17.26 12.82 31.64
N GLY A 2 -16.04 13.43 31.66
CA GLY A 2 -15.27 13.68 30.45
C GLY A 2 -14.69 12.36 29.90
N ARG A 3 -14.97 12.06 28.65
CA ARG A 3 -14.20 11.08 27.88
C ARG A 3 -12.86 11.73 27.56
N ASN A 4 -11.81 11.37 28.29
CA ASN A 4 -10.44 11.63 27.89
C ASN A 4 -10.13 10.81 26.64
N GLY A 5 -10.41 11.38 25.47
CA GLY A 5 -9.92 10.84 24.22
C GLY A 5 -8.40 10.94 24.21
N CYS A 6 -7.73 9.82 24.34
CA CYS A 6 -6.29 9.74 24.13
C CYS A 6 -6.04 10.17 22.67
N LYS A 7 -5.52 11.39 22.48
CA LYS A 7 -5.11 11.87 21.17
C LYS A 7 -3.86 11.10 20.78
N ILE A 8 -4.02 10.13 19.88
CA ILE A 8 -2.88 9.42 19.30
C ILE A 8 -2.05 10.44 18.51
N THR A 9 -0.84 10.72 18.99
CA THR A 9 0.10 11.57 18.26
C THR A 9 0.80 10.72 17.21
N ILE A 10 0.36 10.85 15.96
CA ILE A 10 0.97 10.14 14.85
C ILE A 10 2.16 10.94 14.35
N ARG A 11 3.34 10.32 14.38
CA ARG A 11 4.55 10.86 13.75
C ARG A 11 4.57 10.54 12.27
N VAL A 12 5.06 11.47 11.48
CA VAL A 12 5.29 11.27 10.04
C VAL A 12 6.78 11.34 9.79
N ARG A 13 7.35 10.28 9.20
CA ARG A 13 8.74 10.31 8.75
C ARG A 13 8.83 11.21 7.52
N GLU A 14 9.73 12.18 7.56
CA GLU A 14 9.85 13.19 6.48
C GLU A 14 10.51 12.65 5.22
N LEU A 15 11.42 11.67 5.37
CA LEU A 15 12.16 11.11 4.24
C LEU A 15 11.29 10.12 3.45
N SER A 16 11.14 10.41 2.17
CA SER A 16 10.62 9.48 1.17
C SER A 16 11.78 8.73 0.53
N MET A 17 11.62 7.43 0.34
CA MET A 17 12.62 6.56 -0.26
C MET A 17 12.30 6.24 -1.70
N ILE A 18 11.01 6.23 -2.05
CA ILE A 18 10.54 6.21 -3.43
C ILE A 18 10.73 7.62 -3.98
N THR A 19 11.64 7.77 -4.94
CA THR A 19 11.95 9.09 -5.49
C THR A 19 10.80 9.65 -6.30
N ARG A 20 10.74 10.97 -6.46
CA ARG A 20 9.64 11.63 -7.19
C ARG A 20 9.59 11.27 -8.68
N GLU A 21 10.71 10.88 -9.25
CA GLU A 21 10.81 10.41 -10.64
C GLU A 21 9.91 9.22 -10.93
N ASN A 22 9.61 8.38 -9.93
CA ASN A 22 8.66 7.27 -10.09
C ASN A 22 7.28 7.72 -10.57
N TYR A 23 6.90 8.94 -10.23
CA TYR A 23 5.58 9.51 -10.55
C TYR A 23 5.62 10.41 -11.80
N SER A 24 6.64 10.26 -12.64
CA SER A 24 6.77 10.98 -13.90
C SER A 24 6.28 10.14 -15.08
N ILE A 25 5.81 10.83 -16.12
CA ILE A 25 5.43 10.16 -17.37
C ILE A 25 6.64 9.49 -18.03
N GLU A 26 7.82 10.09 -17.93
CA GLU A 26 9.07 9.59 -18.50
C GLU A 26 9.38 8.21 -17.93
N HIS A 27 9.40 8.06 -16.60
CA HIS A 27 9.69 6.78 -15.97
C HIS A 27 8.63 5.70 -16.31
N ILE A 28 7.35 6.06 -16.34
CA ILE A 28 6.27 5.15 -16.73
C ILE A 28 6.47 4.65 -18.16
N MET A 29 6.83 5.53 -19.09
CA MET A 29 7.03 5.17 -20.49
C MET A 29 8.31 4.38 -20.70
N ASP A 30 9.39 4.67 -19.98
CA ASP A 30 10.63 3.88 -20.00
C ASP A 30 10.37 2.44 -19.53
N LEU A 31 9.60 2.27 -18.48
CA LEU A 31 9.17 0.95 -18.00
C LEU A 31 8.25 0.24 -19.02
N HIS A 32 7.37 0.97 -19.67
CA HIS A 32 6.52 0.42 -20.73
C HIS A 32 7.38 -0.09 -21.90
N GLU A 33 8.31 0.71 -22.38
CA GLU A 33 9.19 0.34 -23.51
C GLU A 33 10.08 -0.86 -23.18
N SER A 34 10.63 -0.92 -21.99
CA SER A 34 11.52 -2.00 -21.55
C SER A 34 10.80 -3.30 -21.23
N SER A 35 9.64 -3.23 -20.61
CA SER A 35 8.90 -4.41 -20.14
C SER A 35 7.74 -4.84 -21.02
N LYS A 36 7.31 -3.99 -21.95
CA LYS A 36 6.09 -4.17 -22.79
C LYS A 36 4.80 -4.31 -21.98
N ARG A 37 4.80 -3.92 -20.70
CA ARG A 37 3.62 -3.91 -19.84
C ARG A 37 2.76 -2.68 -20.11
N ASP A 38 1.47 -2.79 -19.86
CA ASP A 38 0.51 -1.68 -20.00
C ASP A 38 0.92 -0.48 -19.11
N PRO A 39 1.09 0.72 -19.68
CA PRO A 39 1.48 1.91 -18.90
C PRO A 39 0.43 2.31 -17.85
N ILE A 40 -0.85 1.98 -18.03
CA ILE A 40 -1.89 2.18 -17.03
C ILE A 40 -1.62 1.33 -15.79
N LEU A 41 -1.25 0.06 -15.99
CA LEU A 41 -0.92 -0.85 -14.89
C LEU A 41 0.39 -0.44 -14.20
N ILE A 42 1.40 -0.05 -14.96
CA ILE A 42 2.67 0.45 -14.43
C ILE A 42 2.42 1.66 -13.52
N GLU A 43 1.71 2.66 -14.01
CA GLU A 43 1.35 3.84 -13.22
C GLU A 43 0.70 3.46 -11.90
N ARG A 44 -0.34 2.62 -11.96
CA ARG A 44 -1.07 2.19 -10.75
C ARG A 44 -0.19 1.44 -9.76
N VAL A 45 0.72 0.59 -10.22
CA VAL A 45 1.66 -0.13 -9.34
C VAL A 45 2.61 0.84 -8.65
N LEU A 46 3.17 1.81 -9.38
CA LEU A 46 4.08 2.81 -8.81
C LEU A 46 3.37 3.62 -7.70
N PHE A 47 2.14 4.08 -7.95
CA PHE A 47 1.35 4.80 -6.96
C PHE A 47 0.87 3.90 -5.83
N ALA A 48 0.62 2.61 -6.07
CA ALA A 48 0.31 1.64 -5.01
C ALA A 48 1.49 1.49 -4.04
N PHE A 49 2.72 1.39 -4.55
CA PHE A 49 3.91 1.40 -3.69
C PHE A 49 4.11 2.73 -2.97
N GLY A 50 3.75 3.85 -3.61
CA GLY A 50 3.69 5.15 -2.96
C GLY A 50 2.74 5.16 -1.76
N LEU A 51 1.57 4.54 -1.89
CA LEU A 51 0.63 4.38 -0.78
C LEU A 51 1.21 3.49 0.33
N LEU A 52 1.83 2.36 -0.03
CA LEU A 52 2.48 1.47 0.93
C LEU A 52 3.56 2.20 1.74
N GLU A 53 4.43 2.96 1.06
CA GLU A 53 5.44 3.80 1.71
C GLU A 53 4.80 4.82 2.65
N THR A 54 3.76 5.50 2.20
CA THR A 54 3.04 6.51 2.96
C THR A 54 2.45 5.94 4.24
N LEU A 55 1.84 4.74 4.19
CA LEU A 55 1.32 4.04 5.37
C LEU A 55 2.45 3.68 6.35
N ARG A 56 3.63 3.34 5.86
CA ARG A 56 4.81 3.12 6.73
C ARG A 56 5.36 4.42 7.31
N ARG A 57 5.33 5.52 6.58
CA ARG A 57 5.78 6.83 7.06
C ARG A 57 4.91 7.37 8.19
N VAL A 58 3.61 7.09 8.17
CA VAL A 58 2.71 7.42 9.28
C VAL A 58 2.75 6.39 10.42
N GLU A 59 3.57 5.36 10.28
CA GLU A 59 3.80 4.31 11.28
C GLU A 59 2.55 3.46 11.61
N LEU A 60 1.63 3.29 10.65
CA LEU A 60 0.53 2.36 10.81
C LEU A 60 1.09 0.93 10.98
N PRO A 61 0.73 0.20 12.05
CA PRO A 61 1.13 -1.18 12.20
C PRO A 61 0.26 -2.10 11.35
N PHE A 62 0.85 -2.82 10.40
CA PHE A 62 0.13 -3.76 9.53
C PHE A 62 1.03 -4.84 8.96
N ILE A 63 0.39 -5.88 8.41
CA ILE A 63 1.01 -6.88 7.55
C ILE A 63 0.50 -6.64 6.13
N PHE A 64 1.42 -6.52 5.18
CA PHE A 64 1.13 -6.34 3.77
C PHE A 64 0.95 -7.68 3.09
N LYS A 65 -0.18 -7.91 2.46
CA LYS A 65 -0.53 -9.17 1.79
C LYS A 65 -1.07 -8.93 0.38
N GLY A 66 -1.56 -10.00 -0.24
CA GLY A 66 -2.21 -9.95 -1.55
C GLY A 66 -1.22 -9.95 -2.71
N GLY A 67 -1.75 -9.76 -3.92
CA GLY A 67 -0.98 -9.87 -5.17
C GLY A 67 0.17 -8.88 -5.30
N THR A 68 -0.02 -7.65 -4.82
CA THR A 68 1.02 -6.60 -4.91
C THR A 68 2.21 -6.89 -3.99
N SER A 69 2.00 -7.59 -2.85
CA SER A 69 3.09 -7.98 -1.96
C SER A 69 4.06 -8.97 -2.61
N LEU A 70 3.60 -9.73 -3.61
CA LEU A 70 4.45 -10.67 -4.35
C LEU A 70 5.58 -9.97 -5.12
N LEU A 71 5.39 -8.70 -5.49
CA LEU A 71 6.43 -7.89 -6.14
C LEU A 71 7.65 -7.65 -5.22
N LEU A 72 7.46 -7.72 -3.90
CA LEU A 72 8.55 -7.61 -2.92
C LEU A 72 9.16 -8.96 -2.55
N ILE A 73 8.48 -10.06 -2.85
CA ILE A 73 8.87 -11.41 -2.41
C ILE A 73 9.53 -12.20 -3.54
N LEU A 74 9.04 -12.02 -4.77
CA LEU A 74 9.47 -12.77 -5.95
C LEU A 74 10.45 -11.95 -6.80
N ASP A 75 11.51 -12.57 -7.27
CA ASP A 75 12.51 -11.93 -8.15
C ASP A 75 11.92 -11.53 -9.52
N LYS A 76 10.91 -12.26 -9.96
CA LYS A 76 10.20 -11.98 -11.21
C LYS A 76 8.71 -12.23 -11.04
N THR A 77 7.90 -11.24 -11.37
CA THR A 77 6.46 -11.38 -11.40
C THR A 77 5.94 -11.24 -12.83
N MET A 78 5.09 -12.16 -13.23
CA MET A 78 4.48 -12.12 -14.58
C MET A 78 3.27 -11.20 -14.64
N ARG A 79 2.60 -10.97 -13.51
CA ARG A 79 1.37 -10.19 -13.42
C ARG A 79 1.51 -9.05 -12.40
N LEU A 80 1.11 -7.86 -12.81
CA LEU A 80 1.01 -6.70 -11.93
C LEU A 80 -0.34 -6.70 -11.21
N SER A 81 -0.33 -6.45 -9.91
CA SER A 81 -1.50 -6.16 -9.09
C SER A 81 -1.38 -4.71 -8.61
N THR A 82 -2.51 -4.04 -8.47
CA THR A 82 -2.56 -2.59 -8.24
C THR A 82 -3.23 -2.18 -6.93
N ASP A 83 -3.78 -3.15 -6.20
CA ASP A 83 -4.45 -2.91 -4.93
C ASP A 83 -3.51 -3.17 -3.75
N ILE A 84 -3.69 -2.41 -2.69
CA ILE A 84 -2.96 -2.60 -1.44
C ILE A 84 -3.89 -3.30 -0.46
N ASP A 85 -3.52 -4.51 -0.08
CA ASP A 85 -4.23 -5.31 0.92
C ASP A 85 -3.40 -5.40 2.20
N ILE A 86 -3.96 -4.98 3.32
CA ILE A 86 -3.28 -5.04 4.62
C ILE A 86 -4.15 -5.72 5.69
N ILE A 87 -3.47 -6.30 6.67
CA ILE A 87 -4.07 -6.79 7.90
C ILE A 87 -3.63 -5.90 9.05
N VAL A 88 -4.58 -5.46 9.84
CA VAL A 88 -4.34 -4.77 11.11
C VAL A 88 -4.99 -5.53 12.26
N GLU A 89 -4.45 -5.40 13.46
CA GLU A 89 -5.06 -6.00 14.64
C GLU A 89 -6.47 -5.41 14.88
N PRO A 90 -7.43 -6.25 15.33
CA PRO A 90 -8.76 -5.77 15.69
C PRO A 90 -8.70 -4.60 16.68
N GLY A 91 -9.52 -3.59 16.45
CA GLY A 91 -9.54 -2.39 17.30
C GLY A 91 -8.50 -1.33 16.95
N THR A 92 -7.68 -1.54 15.89
CA THR A 92 -6.77 -0.49 15.41
C THR A 92 -7.56 0.68 14.84
N GLU A 93 -7.34 1.88 15.38
CA GLU A 93 -7.96 3.12 14.91
C GLU A 93 -7.23 3.67 13.68
N VAL A 94 -7.60 3.21 12.51
CA VAL A 94 -6.89 3.52 11.25
C VAL A 94 -7.14 4.94 10.74
N ASP A 95 -8.28 5.56 11.07
CA ASP A 95 -8.72 6.81 10.47
C ASP A 95 -7.70 7.95 10.62
N ALA A 96 -7.12 8.11 11.82
CA ALA A 96 -6.12 9.15 12.07
C ALA A 96 -4.82 8.94 11.26
N TYR A 97 -4.45 7.69 10.99
CA TYR A 97 -3.31 7.36 10.12
C TYR A 97 -3.62 7.68 8.65
N LEU A 98 -4.81 7.28 8.18
CA LEU A 98 -5.22 7.49 6.79
C LEU A 98 -5.41 8.97 6.48
N GLU A 99 -5.94 9.76 7.41
CA GLU A 99 -6.04 11.21 7.25
C GLU A 99 -4.67 11.88 7.05
N LYS A 100 -3.65 11.44 7.78
CA LYS A 100 -2.28 11.94 7.59
C LYS A 100 -1.65 11.40 6.32
N ALA A 101 -1.84 10.13 6.02
CA ALA A 101 -1.34 9.50 4.82
C ALA A 101 -1.84 10.21 3.55
N ALA A 102 -3.11 10.60 3.51
CA ALA A 102 -3.72 11.28 2.37
C ALA A 102 -3.15 12.68 2.10
N LYS A 103 -2.43 13.28 3.06
CA LYS A 103 -1.77 14.59 2.92
C LYS A 103 -0.31 14.47 2.45
N ILE A 104 0.20 13.26 2.32
CA ILE A 104 1.57 13.01 1.87
C ILE A 104 1.56 12.83 0.35
N PHE A 105 2.45 13.54 -0.35
CA PHE A 105 2.65 13.35 -1.78
C PHE A 105 2.93 11.86 -2.12
N PRO A 106 2.34 11.26 -3.14
CA PRO A 106 1.62 11.91 -4.25
C PRO A 106 0.10 12.03 -4.07
N PHE A 107 -0.45 11.72 -2.91
CA PHE A 107 -1.89 11.71 -2.70
C PHE A 107 -2.44 13.10 -2.37
N LYS A 108 -3.75 13.30 -2.65
CA LYS A 108 -4.48 14.54 -2.40
C LYS A 108 -5.63 14.35 -1.43
N THR A 109 -6.31 13.23 -1.53
CA THR A 109 -7.48 12.92 -0.72
C THR A 109 -7.70 11.41 -0.67
N TYR A 110 -8.59 10.98 0.22
CA TYR A 110 -9.08 9.61 0.26
C TYR A 110 -10.55 9.59 0.62
N GLU A 111 -11.21 8.50 0.28
CA GLU A 111 -12.60 8.24 0.68
C GLU A 111 -12.78 6.78 1.10
N GLU A 112 -13.70 6.54 2.02
CA GLU A 112 -14.10 5.19 2.39
C GLU A 112 -15.26 4.72 1.49
N GLN A 113 -15.12 3.52 0.93
CA GLN A 113 -16.20 2.85 0.23
C GLN A 113 -16.92 1.88 1.15
N ILE A 114 -18.21 2.14 1.41
CA ILE A 114 -19.04 1.23 2.19
C ILE A 114 -19.47 0.08 1.30
N ARG A 115 -18.92 -1.11 1.53
CA ARG A 115 -19.33 -2.35 0.89
C ARG A 115 -20.14 -3.19 1.87
N LYS A 116 -21.36 -3.57 1.50
CA LYS A 116 -22.18 -4.49 2.29
C LYS A 116 -21.56 -5.88 2.21
N GLY A 117 -20.87 -6.31 3.25
CA GLY A 117 -20.29 -7.66 3.40
C GLY A 117 -21.16 -8.56 4.25
N LYS A 118 -21.14 -9.86 3.94
CA LYS A 118 -21.86 -10.90 4.70
C LYS A 118 -20.97 -11.62 5.74
N ASN A 119 -19.72 -11.21 5.92
CA ASN A 119 -18.74 -11.92 6.72
C ASN A 119 -18.63 -11.35 8.15
N SER A 120 -18.30 -12.20 9.10
CA SER A 120 -18.09 -11.86 10.52
C SER A 120 -16.80 -11.05 10.78
N ILE A 121 -15.90 -10.93 9.80
CA ILE A 121 -14.63 -10.22 9.93
C ILE A 121 -14.81 -8.81 9.38
N GLU A 122 -14.41 -7.82 10.16
CA GLU A 122 -14.46 -6.42 9.77
C GLU A 122 -13.49 -6.15 8.61
N LYS A 123 -14.02 -5.55 7.54
CA LYS A 123 -13.27 -5.10 6.38
C LYS A 123 -13.66 -3.69 6.05
N ARG A 124 -12.66 -2.85 5.80
CA ARG A 124 -12.87 -1.48 5.32
C ARG A 124 -12.12 -1.27 4.02
N HIS A 125 -12.73 -0.53 3.11
CA HIS A 125 -12.24 -0.27 1.77
C HIS A 125 -12.07 1.23 1.57
N PHE A 126 -10.89 1.63 1.11
CA PHE A 126 -10.58 3.04 0.88
C PHE A 126 -10.03 3.23 -0.52
N LYS A 127 -10.23 4.43 -1.06
CA LYS A 127 -9.63 4.88 -2.30
C LYS A 127 -8.82 6.13 -2.05
N PHE A 128 -7.55 6.08 -2.43
CA PHE A 128 -6.63 7.20 -2.37
C PHE A 128 -6.46 7.81 -3.74
N GLN A 129 -6.71 9.12 -3.87
CA GLN A 129 -6.65 9.83 -5.14
C GLN A 129 -5.31 10.49 -5.37
N PHE A 130 -4.86 10.43 -6.61
CA PHE A 130 -3.70 11.15 -7.12
C PHE A 130 -3.99 11.65 -8.54
N ASP A 131 -3.23 12.64 -9.03
CA ASP A 131 -3.32 13.06 -10.42
C ASP A 131 -2.43 12.19 -11.29
N SER A 132 -3.00 11.61 -12.33
CA SER A 132 -2.26 10.81 -13.29
C SER A 132 -1.27 11.69 -14.07
N PRO A 133 0.04 11.39 -14.08
CA PRO A 133 1.00 12.12 -14.90
C PRO A 133 0.81 11.90 -16.41
N ARG A 134 0.03 10.87 -16.79
CA ARG A 134 -0.28 10.55 -18.19
C ARG A 134 -1.46 11.33 -18.75
N THR A 135 -2.49 11.57 -17.93
CA THR A 135 -3.78 12.14 -18.39
C THR A 135 -4.16 13.42 -17.66
N GLU A 136 -3.45 13.77 -16.56
CA GLU A 136 -3.80 14.85 -15.63
C GLU A 136 -5.16 14.67 -14.93
N GLU A 137 -5.81 13.53 -15.16
CA GLU A 137 -7.08 13.19 -14.53
C GLU A 137 -6.87 12.52 -13.16
N PRO A 138 -7.82 12.68 -12.22
CA PRO A 138 -7.78 11.97 -10.95
C PRO A 138 -7.88 10.45 -11.16
N VAL A 139 -6.98 9.71 -10.52
CA VAL A 139 -6.95 8.24 -10.48
C VAL A 139 -6.91 7.77 -9.05
N GLU A 140 -7.40 6.58 -8.79
CA GLU A 140 -7.54 6.04 -7.45
C GLU A 140 -6.75 4.73 -7.28
N ILE A 141 -6.13 4.57 -6.09
CA ILE A 141 -5.58 3.31 -5.63
C ILE A 141 -6.46 2.78 -4.50
N THR A 142 -6.84 1.51 -4.60
CA THR A 142 -7.63 0.83 -3.57
C THR A 142 -6.74 0.37 -2.42
N LEU A 143 -7.19 0.66 -1.20
CA LEU A 143 -6.64 0.11 0.04
C LEU A 143 -7.71 -0.73 0.72
N ASP A 144 -7.47 -2.01 0.85
CA ASP A 144 -8.33 -2.94 1.55
C ASP A 144 -7.71 -3.29 2.91
N ILE A 145 -8.43 -3.01 3.99
CA ILE A 145 -8.00 -3.26 5.36
C ILE A 145 -8.85 -4.36 5.97
N LEU A 146 -8.19 -5.43 6.40
CA LEU A 146 -8.78 -6.53 7.13
C LEU A 146 -8.41 -6.43 8.62
N PHE A 147 -9.42 -6.37 9.48
CA PHE A 147 -9.24 -6.29 10.94
C PHE A 147 -9.32 -7.70 11.52
N GLU A 148 -8.18 -8.36 11.58
CA GLU A 148 -8.08 -9.69 12.22
C GLU A 148 -6.68 -9.90 12.79
N SER A 149 -6.59 -10.75 13.81
CA SER A 149 -5.29 -11.21 14.28
C SER A 149 -4.65 -12.08 13.21
N SER A 150 -3.37 -11.83 12.91
CA SER A 150 -2.67 -12.52 11.84
C SER A 150 -2.64 -14.03 12.07
N LYS A 151 -3.05 -14.78 11.07
CA LYS A 151 -2.99 -16.26 11.05
C LYS A 151 -1.73 -16.78 10.36
N TYR A 152 -0.86 -15.89 9.88
CA TYR A 152 0.39 -16.28 9.26
C TYR A 152 1.37 -16.77 10.32
N ALA A 153 1.88 -18.00 10.15
CA ALA A 153 2.86 -18.57 11.05
C ALA A 153 4.17 -17.78 11.08
N ASN A 154 4.58 -17.30 9.91
CA ASN A 154 5.82 -16.52 9.74
C ASN A 154 5.59 -15.30 8.86
N THR A 155 6.25 -14.20 9.23
CA THR A 155 6.34 -12.99 8.42
C THR A 155 7.81 -12.62 8.20
N LEU A 156 8.08 -11.97 7.07
CA LEU A 156 9.39 -11.47 6.70
C LEU A 156 9.35 -9.96 6.62
N ASP A 157 10.41 -9.30 7.07
CA ASP A 157 10.60 -7.87 6.82
C ASP A 157 11.24 -7.70 5.43
N LYS A 158 10.54 -6.99 4.54
CA LYS A 158 10.99 -6.69 3.18
C LYS A 158 11.15 -5.20 2.98
N ASN A 159 12.22 -4.80 2.32
CA ASN A 159 12.36 -3.43 1.85
C ASN A 159 11.25 -3.12 0.83
N ILE A 160 10.72 -1.91 0.88
CA ILE A 160 9.80 -1.43 -0.16
C ILE A 160 10.65 -1.05 -1.37
N ASP A 161 11.08 -2.07 -2.09
CA ASP A 161 11.91 -1.96 -3.28
C ASP A 161 11.63 -3.12 -4.24
N CYS A 162 11.55 -2.83 -5.52
CA CYS A 162 11.39 -3.82 -6.59
C CYS A 162 11.90 -3.27 -7.93
N GLU A 163 11.97 -4.11 -8.95
CA GLU A 163 12.49 -3.76 -10.28
C GLU A 163 11.82 -2.54 -10.97
N LEU A 164 10.61 -2.17 -10.54
CA LEU A 164 9.86 -1.04 -11.12
C LEU A 164 10.17 0.29 -10.43
N LEU A 165 10.74 0.26 -9.23
CA LEU A 165 10.92 1.44 -8.38
C LEU A 165 12.32 2.03 -8.50
N LEU A 166 12.39 3.35 -8.52
CA LEU A 166 13.59 4.14 -8.27
C LEU A 166 13.58 4.53 -6.80
N THR A 167 14.48 3.94 -6.02
CA THR A 167 14.52 4.10 -4.56
C THR A 167 15.89 4.56 -4.10
N GLU A 168 15.91 5.24 -2.95
CA GLU A 168 17.12 5.67 -2.27
C GLU A 168 17.20 5.04 -0.87
N PRO A 169 18.35 4.57 -0.40
CA PRO A 169 18.51 4.14 0.98
C PRO A 169 18.34 5.36 1.93
N GLU A 170 17.86 5.23 3.17
CA GLU A 170 17.57 3.99 3.89
C GLU A 170 16.15 3.47 3.60
N TYR A 171 16.04 2.19 3.33
CA TYR A 171 14.76 1.59 2.95
C TYR A 171 13.80 1.46 4.14
N LEU A 172 12.54 1.84 3.92
CA LEU A 172 11.43 1.45 4.77
C LEU A 172 11.13 -0.03 4.55
N GLN A 173 10.86 -0.72 5.64
CA GLN A 173 10.50 -2.13 5.61
C GLN A 173 9.03 -2.32 5.91
N VAL A 174 8.48 -3.38 5.35
CA VAL A 174 7.11 -3.82 5.58
C VAL A 174 7.11 -5.32 5.89
N LYS A 175 6.25 -5.74 6.82
CA LYS A 175 6.03 -7.16 7.10
C LYS A 175 5.16 -7.78 6.02
N VAL A 176 5.65 -8.86 5.44
CA VAL A 176 4.91 -9.68 4.47
C VAL A 176 4.87 -11.13 4.97
N PRO A 177 3.82 -11.91 4.67
CA PRO A 177 3.83 -13.35 4.94
C PRO A 177 4.94 -14.03 4.13
N ASP A 178 5.53 -15.09 4.64
CA ASP A 178 6.40 -15.93 3.81
C ASP A 178 5.55 -16.67 2.74
N ILE A 179 6.22 -17.14 1.67
CA ILE A 179 5.53 -17.78 0.54
C ILE A 179 4.75 -19.02 1.01
N ASN A 180 5.30 -19.81 1.92
CA ASN A 180 4.64 -21.01 2.42
C ASN A 180 3.39 -20.63 3.23
N SER A 181 3.48 -19.61 4.07
CA SER A 181 2.34 -19.09 4.83
C SER A 181 1.25 -18.52 3.93
N MET A 182 1.60 -17.88 2.81
CA MET A 182 0.63 -17.38 1.83
C MET A 182 -0.11 -18.50 1.12
N MET A 183 0.58 -19.57 0.74
CA MET A 183 -0.03 -20.72 0.06
C MET A 183 -0.96 -21.51 0.99
N LEU A 184 -0.66 -21.60 2.27
CA LEU A 184 -1.48 -22.30 3.28
C LEU A 184 -2.69 -21.47 3.72
N GLY A 185 -2.57 -20.13 3.73
CA GLY A 185 -3.65 -19.20 4.09
C GLY A 185 -4.70 -18.98 3.00
N SER A 186 -4.48 -19.51 1.79
CA SER A 186 -5.37 -19.33 0.63
C SER A 186 -6.42 -20.43 0.50
N LYS A 187 -6.66 -21.26 1.52
CA LYS A 187 -7.75 -22.23 1.49
C LYS A 187 -9.08 -21.56 1.84
N PRO A 188 -10.12 -21.82 1.02
CA PRO A 188 -11.45 -21.25 1.20
C PRO A 188 -12.11 -21.66 2.52
#